data_41b9c44cfc504391a2740add58c5eea4
#
_entry.id   41b9c44cfc504391a2740add58c5eea4
#
_cell.length_a   1.000
_cell.length_b   1.000
_cell.length_c   1.000
_cell.angle_alpha   90.00
_cell.angle_beta   90.00
_cell.angle_gamma   90.00
#
_symmetry.space_group_name_H-M   'P 1'
#
loop_
_entity.id
_entity.type
_entity.pdbx_description
1 polymer ?
#
loop_
_entity_poly.entity_id
_entity_poly.type
_entity_poly.pdbx_seq_one_letter_code
_entity_poly.pdbx_strand_id
1 'polypeptide(L)'
;MEVSMFHVFHQGPMLATLARVAGAAITRNIFPEKGLMPDIPGPEYSSIVPPRSSNLIHDYICHVGGDPGNYRGILPPHFFPQWGMPLLAQTIHALPYDVSQILNGGAKYIVNKQLPATEPLKLRARLINLDDNGHRVVLHQQLITETDSTPNALISEVKAILPLKSGKKLSGPKKEKPRIHENAHEIGQLNLKATDGLNFAKLTGDFNPVHWIKIYARLSGFQSTILHGFSSMARVAEILIKNRLSGNLNSFQSLDVRFVRPLLLPNDVSVFIYQKDIWIGHSPGGAAYLSGRFT
;
A
#
# COMPACT_ATOMS: atom_id res chain seq x y z
N MET A 1 19.57 8.30 3.42
CA MET A 1 20.09 7.88 2.10
C MET A 1 19.22 8.53 1.03
N GLU A 2 19.82 9.09 -0.01
CA GLU A 2 19.07 9.58 -1.16
C GLU A 2 18.88 8.44 -2.16
N VAL A 3 17.64 8.19 -2.57
CA VAL A 3 17.32 7.12 -3.51
C VAL A 3 17.63 7.56 -4.94
N SER A 4 18.32 6.70 -5.69
CA SER A 4 18.72 6.98 -7.07
C SER A 4 17.52 7.21 -8.00
N MET A 5 17.63 8.17 -8.91
CA MET A 5 16.63 8.38 -9.98
C MET A 5 16.59 7.23 -11.00
N PHE A 6 17.65 6.43 -11.11
CA PHE A 6 17.68 5.28 -12.03
C PHE A 6 16.59 4.26 -11.76
N HIS A 7 16.08 4.15 -10.52
CA HIS A 7 14.99 3.25 -10.19
C HIS A 7 13.68 3.58 -10.92
N VAL A 8 13.50 4.81 -11.39
CA VAL A 8 12.32 5.20 -12.19
C VAL A 8 12.21 4.37 -13.48
N PHE A 9 13.34 3.96 -14.08
CA PHE A 9 13.33 3.12 -15.28
C PHE A 9 12.77 1.70 -15.02
N HIS A 10 12.76 1.23 -13.76
CA HIS A 10 12.13 -0.02 -13.38
C HIS A 10 10.62 0.10 -13.16
N GLN A 11 10.05 1.32 -13.21
CA GLN A 11 8.66 1.60 -12.89
C GLN A 11 7.75 1.74 -14.12
N GLY A 12 8.22 1.37 -15.31
CA GLY A 12 7.48 1.50 -16.57
C GLY A 12 6.01 1.02 -16.51
N PRO A 13 5.72 -0.20 -16.01
CA PRO A 13 4.35 -0.70 -15.90
C PRO A 13 3.46 0.16 -14.99
N MET A 14 3.98 0.66 -13.89
CA MET A 14 3.24 1.52 -12.97
C MET A 14 3.00 2.91 -13.57
N LEU A 15 4.02 3.50 -14.21
CA LEU A 15 3.90 4.78 -14.89
C LEU A 15 2.87 4.72 -16.03
N ALA A 16 2.86 3.64 -16.82
CA ALA A 16 1.85 3.40 -17.85
C ALA A 16 0.44 3.25 -17.24
N THR A 17 0.32 2.66 -16.06
CA THR A 17 -0.94 2.53 -15.34
C THR A 17 -1.45 3.89 -14.87
N LEU A 18 -0.59 4.70 -14.26
CA LEU A 18 -0.94 6.07 -13.84
C LEU A 18 -1.36 6.93 -15.03
N ALA A 19 -0.65 6.85 -16.16
CA ALA A 19 -1.00 7.58 -17.38
C ALA A 19 -2.37 7.16 -17.92
N ARG A 20 -2.69 5.84 -17.90
CA ARG A 20 -4.01 5.34 -18.31
C ARG A 20 -5.13 5.82 -17.38
N VAL A 21 -4.93 5.79 -16.07
CA VAL A 21 -5.91 6.30 -15.09
C VAL A 21 -6.16 7.79 -15.29
N ALA A 22 -5.11 8.58 -15.48
CA ALA A 22 -5.23 10.02 -15.76
C ALA A 22 -5.96 10.28 -17.09
N GLY A 23 -5.62 9.55 -18.16
CA GLY A 23 -6.30 9.63 -19.45
C GLY A 23 -7.78 9.25 -19.37
N ALA A 24 -8.11 8.17 -18.66
CA ALA A 24 -9.49 7.74 -18.46
C ALA A 24 -10.31 8.78 -17.66
N ALA A 25 -9.71 9.46 -16.69
CA ALA A 25 -10.39 10.52 -15.94
C ALA A 25 -10.73 11.71 -16.86
N ILE A 26 -9.82 12.10 -17.77
CA ILE A 26 -10.06 13.16 -18.76
C ILE A 26 -11.17 12.73 -19.73
N THR A 27 -11.09 11.52 -20.28
CA THR A 27 -12.07 10.99 -21.25
C THR A 27 -13.47 10.90 -20.63
N ARG A 28 -13.59 10.44 -19.38
CA ARG A 28 -14.87 10.36 -18.66
C ARG A 28 -15.53 11.71 -18.41
N ASN A 29 -14.73 12.75 -18.19
CA ASN A 29 -15.26 14.11 -18.06
C ASN A 29 -15.84 14.64 -19.37
N ILE A 30 -15.33 14.17 -20.51
CA ILE A 30 -15.77 14.59 -21.85
C ILE A 30 -16.91 13.68 -22.35
N PHE A 31 -16.80 12.37 -22.12
CA PHE A 31 -17.74 11.35 -22.57
C PHE A 31 -18.12 10.45 -21.37
N PRO A 32 -19.21 10.75 -20.65
CA PRO A 32 -19.62 9.98 -19.48
C PRO A 32 -20.20 8.62 -19.90
N GLU A 33 -19.33 7.66 -20.16
CA GLU A 33 -19.74 6.26 -20.31
C GLU A 33 -20.04 5.65 -18.92
N LYS A 34 -21.20 5.05 -18.78
CA LYS A 34 -21.55 4.25 -17.60
C LYS A 34 -20.86 2.89 -17.76
N GLY A 35 -19.77 2.68 -17.01
CA GLY A 35 -19.23 1.34 -16.86
C GLY A 35 -20.29 0.37 -16.32
N LEU A 36 -20.08 -0.92 -16.50
CA LEU A 36 -20.95 -1.97 -15.98
C LEU A 36 -20.45 -2.42 -14.60
N MET A 37 -21.40 -2.74 -13.72
CA MET A 37 -21.06 -3.44 -12.48
C MET A 37 -20.65 -4.85 -12.83
N PRO A 38 -19.44 -5.30 -12.42
CA PRO A 38 -19.01 -6.66 -12.68
C PRO A 38 -19.71 -7.64 -11.74
N ASP A 39 -19.77 -8.89 -12.16
CA ASP A 39 -20.04 -9.99 -11.23
C ASP A 39 -18.96 -10.04 -10.15
N ILE A 40 -19.32 -10.47 -8.95
CA ILE A 40 -18.38 -10.62 -7.85
C ILE A 40 -18.32 -12.11 -7.45
N PRO A 41 -17.12 -12.71 -7.43
CA PRO A 41 -15.80 -12.13 -7.73
C PRO A 41 -15.64 -11.78 -9.22
N GLY A 42 -14.92 -10.68 -9.48
CA GLY A 42 -14.64 -10.21 -10.83
C GLY A 42 -13.72 -11.15 -11.63
N PRO A 43 -13.49 -10.85 -12.92
CA PRO A 43 -12.57 -11.63 -13.74
C PRO A 43 -11.17 -11.64 -13.16
N GLU A 44 -10.46 -12.77 -13.34
CA GLU A 44 -9.06 -12.89 -12.97
C GLU A 44 -8.17 -12.35 -14.10
N TYR A 45 -7.26 -11.47 -13.73
CA TYR A 45 -6.20 -10.97 -14.61
C TYR A 45 -4.88 -11.61 -14.21
N SER A 46 -4.04 -11.93 -15.19
CA SER A 46 -2.73 -12.51 -14.95
C SER A 46 -1.61 -11.76 -15.67
N SER A 47 -0.40 -11.83 -15.14
CA SER A 47 0.79 -11.24 -15.72
C SER A 47 2.03 -11.98 -15.24
N ILE A 48 3.08 -11.93 -16.05
CA ILE A 48 4.41 -12.39 -15.66
C ILE A 48 5.33 -11.17 -15.67
N VAL A 49 6.07 -10.97 -14.59
CA VAL A 49 7.03 -9.88 -14.47
C VAL A 49 8.43 -10.42 -14.22
N PRO A 50 9.47 -9.85 -14.84
CA PRO A 50 10.85 -10.33 -14.70
C PRO A 50 11.32 -10.15 -13.24
N PRO A 51 12.41 -10.82 -12.84
CA PRO A 51 13.04 -10.60 -11.54
C PRO A 51 13.36 -9.14 -11.29
N ARG A 52 13.29 -8.72 -10.04
CA ARG A 52 13.66 -7.35 -9.65
C ARG A 52 15.18 -7.23 -9.55
N SER A 53 15.73 -6.07 -9.94
CA SER A 53 17.16 -5.85 -9.80
C SER A 53 17.58 -5.84 -8.33
N SER A 54 18.73 -6.40 -8.02
CA SER A 54 19.27 -6.45 -6.65
C SER A 54 19.42 -5.07 -6.03
N ASN A 55 19.83 -4.08 -6.82
CA ASN A 55 19.97 -2.69 -6.36
C ASN A 55 18.63 -2.08 -5.97
N LEU A 56 17.56 -2.34 -6.74
CA LEU A 56 16.22 -1.85 -6.41
C LEU A 56 15.73 -2.48 -5.10
N ILE A 57 15.92 -3.79 -4.93
CA ILE A 57 15.52 -4.51 -3.71
C ILE A 57 16.30 -3.97 -2.52
N HIS A 58 17.62 -3.84 -2.64
CA HIS A 58 18.50 -3.32 -1.59
C HIS A 58 18.09 -1.91 -1.15
N ASP A 59 17.94 -0.99 -2.10
CA ASP A 59 17.62 0.41 -1.81
C ASP A 59 16.21 0.55 -1.21
N TYR A 60 15.25 -0.30 -1.66
CA TYR A 60 13.93 -0.35 -1.07
C TYR A 60 13.98 -0.79 0.40
N ILE A 61 14.66 -1.89 0.72
CA ILE A 61 14.79 -2.40 2.09
C ILE A 61 15.43 -1.34 2.98
N CYS A 62 16.54 -0.75 2.56
CA CYS A 62 17.21 0.32 3.30
C CYS A 62 16.31 1.54 3.51
N HIS A 63 15.54 1.96 2.48
CA HIS A 63 14.65 3.12 2.56
C HIS A 63 13.53 2.93 3.59
N VAL A 64 12.98 1.73 3.70
CA VAL A 64 11.91 1.43 4.68
C VAL A 64 12.45 1.06 6.06
N GLY A 65 13.77 1.10 6.27
CA GLY A 65 14.43 0.90 7.56
C GLY A 65 14.77 -0.55 7.88
N GLY A 66 14.73 -1.43 6.87
CA GLY A 66 15.10 -2.84 6.99
C GLY A 66 16.61 -3.08 6.85
N ASP A 67 16.99 -4.32 7.11
CA ASP A 67 18.33 -4.86 6.88
C ASP A 67 18.34 -5.78 5.64
N PRO A 68 19.02 -5.39 4.54
CA PRO A 68 19.15 -6.25 3.36
C PRO A 68 19.74 -7.64 3.68
N GLY A 69 20.54 -7.75 4.75
CA GLY A 69 21.09 -9.02 5.21
C GLY A 69 20.06 -10.07 5.58
N ASN A 70 18.86 -9.65 5.99
CA ASN A 70 17.74 -10.55 6.30
C ASN A 70 17.07 -11.13 5.04
N TYR A 71 17.24 -10.49 3.86
CA TYR A 71 16.54 -10.83 2.61
C TYR A 71 17.45 -11.45 1.55
N ARG A 72 18.46 -12.22 1.96
CA ARG A 72 19.39 -12.83 1.01
C ARG A 72 18.68 -13.77 0.06
N GLY A 73 18.60 -13.39 -1.23
CA GLY A 73 17.99 -14.20 -2.29
C GLY A 73 16.45 -14.23 -2.29
N ILE A 74 15.78 -13.47 -1.43
CA ILE A 74 14.31 -13.42 -1.35
C ILE A 74 13.80 -11.98 -1.43
N LEU A 75 12.52 -11.83 -1.84
CA LEU A 75 11.83 -10.55 -1.91
C LEU A 75 11.12 -10.23 -0.59
N PRO A 76 11.18 -8.97 -0.12
CA PRO A 76 10.34 -8.53 1.00
C PRO A 76 8.86 -8.63 0.63
N PRO A 77 8.00 -9.27 1.44
CA PRO A 77 6.58 -9.43 1.10
C PRO A 77 5.85 -8.07 1.00
N HIS A 78 6.22 -7.10 1.81
CA HIS A 78 5.65 -5.73 1.77
C HIS A 78 6.10 -4.90 0.55
N PHE A 79 6.96 -5.43 -0.32
CA PHE A 79 7.34 -4.81 -1.59
C PHE A 79 6.35 -5.13 -2.73
N PHE A 80 5.33 -5.96 -2.48
CA PHE A 80 4.34 -6.35 -3.47
C PHE A 80 3.69 -5.20 -4.26
N PRO A 81 3.53 -3.98 -3.72
CA PRO A 81 2.95 -2.89 -4.51
C PRO A 81 3.75 -2.55 -5.76
N GLN A 82 5.07 -2.72 -5.73
CA GLN A 82 5.94 -2.40 -6.86
C GLN A 82 5.61 -3.21 -8.12
N TRP A 83 5.26 -4.48 -7.96
CA TRP A 83 4.91 -5.34 -9.09
C TRP A 83 3.41 -5.59 -9.25
N GLY A 84 2.65 -5.48 -8.18
CA GLY A 84 1.24 -5.87 -8.14
C GLY A 84 0.25 -4.77 -8.48
N MET A 85 0.57 -3.49 -8.16
CA MET A 85 -0.38 -2.39 -8.37
C MET A 85 -0.82 -2.22 -9.84
N PRO A 86 0.04 -2.40 -10.86
CA PRO A 86 -0.41 -2.32 -12.25
C PRO A 86 -1.49 -3.35 -12.60
N LEU A 87 -1.39 -4.57 -12.06
CA LEU A 87 -2.38 -5.62 -12.30
C LEU A 87 -3.65 -5.41 -11.47
N LEU A 88 -3.51 -4.98 -10.20
CA LEU A 88 -4.64 -4.61 -9.36
C LEU A 88 -5.46 -3.47 -9.99
N ALA A 89 -4.82 -2.47 -10.59
CA ALA A 89 -5.52 -1.40 -11.28
C ALA A 89 -6.39 -1.90 -12.45
N GLN A 90 -5.99 -2.99 -13.13
CA GLN A 90 -6.78 -3.57 -14.21
C GLN A 90 -8.09 -4.17 -13.69
N THR A 91 -8.14 -4.68 -12.47
CA THR A 91 -9.35 -5.30 -11.91
C THR A 91 -10.49 -4.31 -11.65
N ILE A 92 -10.20 -3.00 -11.68
CA ILE A 92 -11.15 -1.94 -11.32
C ILE A 92 -11.34 -0.89 -12.42
N HIS A 93 -10.60 -0.96 -13.55
CA HIS A 93 -10.63 0.10 -14.56
C HIS A 93 -11.98 0.22 -15.28
N ALA A 94 -12.74 -0.88 -15.42
CA ALA A 94 -14.03 -0.92 -16.10
C ALA A 94 -15.22 -0.60 -15.17
N LEU A 95 -14.98 -0.31 -13.89
CA LEU A 95 -16.03 0.01 -12.94
C LEU A 95 -16.73 1.33 -13.30
N PRO A 96 -18.05 1.47 -12.99
CA PRO A 96 -18.82 2.68 -13.27
C PRO A 96 -18.49 3.86 -12.33
N TYR A 97 -17.30 3.89 -11.75
CA TYR A 97 -16.86 4.88 -10.77
C TYR A 97 -15.65 5.66 -11.27
N ASP A 98 -15.49 6.89 -10.79
CA ASP A 98 -14.28 7.69 -11.02
C ASP A 98 -13.13 7.19 -10.12
N VAL A 99 -12.38 6.19 -10.62
CA VAL A 99 -11.26 5.58 -9.88
C VAL A 99 -10.05 6.52 -9.67
N SER A 100 -10.06 7.72 -10.28
CA SER A 100 -8.98 8.71 -10.08
C SER A 100 -8.92 9.26 -8.64
N GLN A 101 -10.02 9.17 -7.90
CA GLN A 101 -10.13 9.64 -6.51
C GLN A 101 -9.96 8.52 -5.47
N ILE A 102 -9.45 7.39 -5.91
CA ILE A 102 -9.26 6.23 -5.03
C ILE A 102 -8.26 6.54 -3.91
N LEU A 103 -8.64 6.15 -2.69
CA LEU A 103 -7.81 6.22 -1.51
C LEU A 103 -7.42 4.81 -1.08
N ASN A 104 -6.18 4.62 -0.65
CA ASN A 104 -5.78 3.36 -0.05
C ASN A 104 -6.31 3.29 1.39
N GLY A 105 -7.26 2.38 1.65
CA GLY A 105 -7.88 2.19 2.95
C GLY A 105 -7.14 1.19 3.85
N GLY A 106 -6.31 0.34 3.27
CA GLY A 106 -5.56 -0.68 3.99
C GLY A 106 -5.06 -1.78 3.08
N ALA A 107 -4.20 -2.61 3.62
CA ALA A 107 -3.69 -3.77 2.92
C ALA A 107 -3.35 -4.90 3.91
N LYS A 108 -3.41 -6.13 3.40
CA LYS A 108 -2.98 -7.33 4.09
C LYS A 108 -2.06 -8.14 3.20
N TYR A 109 -1.08 -8.79 3.77
CA TYR A 109 -0.38 -9.88 3.09
C TYR A 109 -0.23 -11.09 4.00
N ILE A 110 -0.19 -12.27 3.37
CA ILE A 110 0.05 -13.57 4.00
C ILE A 110 1.22 -14.21 3.26
N VAL A 111 2.25 -14.59 4.00
CA VAL A 111 3.45 -15.25 3.49
C VAL A 111 3.31 -16.76 3.71
N ASN A 112 2.97 -17.49 2.64
CA ASN A 112 2.93 -18.94 2.68
C ASN A 112 4.32 -19.56 2.46
N LYS A 113 5.13 -18.91 1.58
CA LYS A 113 6.52 -19.26 1.28
C LYS A 113 7.31 -18.00 0.96
N GLN A 114 8.61 -18.02 1.19
CA GLN A 114 9.49 -16.93 0.77
C GLN A 114 9.58 -16.89 -0.76
N LEU A 115 9.44 -15.68 -1.35
CA LEU A 115 9.54 -15.46 -2.78
C LEU A 115 11.01 -15.33 -3.20
N PRO A 116 11.53 -16.21 -4.10
CA PRO A 116 12.88 -16.05 -4.66
C PRO A 116 13.01 -14.74 -5.45
N ALA A 117 14.09 -13.98 -5.20
CA ALA A 117 14.33 -12.70 -5.87
C ALA A 117 14.82 -12.87 -7.33
N THR A 118 15.31 -14.06 -7.69
CA THR A 118 15.94 -14.36 -8.99
C THR A 118 15.00 -14.98 -10.01
N GLU A 119 13.79 -15.35 -9.59
CA GLU A 119 12.80 -15.96 -10.48
C GLU A 119 11.79 -14.92 -11.00
N PRO A 120 11.24 -15.13 -12.22
CA PRO A 120 10.09 -14.36 -12.69
C PRO A 120 8.88 -14.56 -11.76
N LEU A 121 8.17 -13.47 -11.50
CA LEU A 121 6.94 -13.51 -10.70
C LEU A 121 5.73 -13.73 -11.60
N LYS A 122 4.95 -14.76 -11.30
CA LYS A 122 3.63 -15.02 -11.87
C LYS A 122 2.59 -14.38 -10.97
N LEU A 123 1.79 -13.48 -11.53
CA LEU A 123 0.81 -12.69 -10.82
C LEU A 123 -0.59 -13.07 -11.25
N ARG A 124 -1.53 -13.21 -10.32
CA ARG A 124 -2.96 -13.30 -10.58
C ARG A 124 -3.70 -12.32 -9.67
N ALA A 125 -4.58 -11.52 -10.25
CA ALA A 125 -5.33 -10.53 -9.48
C ALA A 125 -6.80 -10.50 -9.88
N ARG A 126 -7.67 -10.24 -8.90
CA ARG A 126 -9.11 -10.03 -9.14
C ARG A 126 -9.73 -9.13 -8.07
N LEU A 127 -10.85 -8.53 -8.43
CA LEU A 127 -11.74 -7.88 -7.47
C LEU A 127 -12.55 -8.99 -6.76
N ILE A 128 -12.36 -9.14 -5.44
CA ILE A 128 -13.03 -10.22 -4.67
C ILE A 128 -14.32 -9.76 -4.02
N ASN A 129 -14.45 -8.44 -3.75
CA ASN A 129 -15.69 -7.86 -3.22
C ASN A 129 -15.79 -6.37 -3.54
N LEU A 130 -17.02 -5.86 -3.61
CA LEU A 130 -17.36 -4.46 -3.79
C LEU A 130 -18.53 -4.13 -2.86
N ASP A 131 -18.34 -3.15 -1.97
CA ASP A 131 -19.35 -2.67 -1.04
C ASP A 131 -19.65 -1.19 -1.33
N ASP A 132 -20.82 -0.93 -1.92
CA ASP A 132 -21.31 0.41 -2.24
C ASP A 132 -22.45 0.78 -1.29
N ASN A 133 -22.24 1.77 -0.44
CA ASN A 133 -23.24 2.27 0.51
C ASN A 133 -23.83 3.63 0.10
N GLY A 134 -23.64 4.06 -1.16
CA GLY A 134 -24.11 5.33 -1.70
C GLY A 134 -23.29 6.56 -1.29
N HIS A 135 -22.36 6.45 -0.33
CA HIS A 135 -21.46 7.53 0.10
C HIS A 135 -20.00 7.23 -0.25
N ARG A 136 -19.67 5.98 -0.29
CA ARG A 136 -18.37 5.46 -0.69
C ARG A 136 -18.50 4.06 -1.21
N VAL A 137 -17.59 3.69 -2.08
CA VAL A 137 -17.37 2.30 -2.49
C VAL A 137 -16.11 1.78 -1.82
N VAL A 138 -16.17 0.59 -1.25
CA VAL A 138 -15.00 -0.13 -0.75
C VAL A 138 -14.75 -1.31 -1.68
N LEU A 139 -13.60 -1.30 -2.32
CA LEU A 139 -13.15 -2.33 -3.25
C LEU A 139 -12.16 -3.24 -2.53
N HIS A 140 -12.42 -4.53 -2.52
CA HIS A 140 -11.51 -5.54 -2.00
C HIS A 140 -10.88 -6.29 -3.16
N GLN A 141 -9.59 -6.13 -3.32
CA GLN A 141 -8.80 -6.73 -4.38
C GLN A 141 -7.83 -7.75 -3.80
N GLN A 142 -7.62 -8.85 -4.50
CA GLN A 142 -6.63 -9.86 -4.15
C GLN A 142 -5.58 -9.97 -5.25
N LEU A 143 -4.34 -10.12 -4.84
CA LEU A 143 -3.19 -10.42 -5.68
C LEU A 143 -2.51 -11.67 -5.13
N ILE A 144 -2.32 -12.67 -5.96
CA ILE A 144 -1.49 -13.83 -5.67
C ILE A 144 -0.19 -13.66 -6.44
N THR A 145 0.93 -13.75 -5.74
CA THR A 145 2.27 -13.72 -6.31
C THR A 145 2.94 -15.07 -6.06
N GLU A 146 3.47 -15.66 -7.11
CA GLU A 146 4.14 -16.96 -7.08
C GLU A 146 5.30 -17.00 -8.07
N THR A 147 6.14 -18.04 -7.94
CA THR A 147 7.16 -18.38 -8.91
C THR A 147 7.02 -19.85 -9.30
N ASP A 148 7.83 -20.33 -10.26
CA ASP A 148 7.82 -21.76 -10.62
C ASP A 148 8.20 -22.67 -9.45
N SER A 149 9.14 -22.23 -8.60
CA SER A 149 9.57 -23.00 -7.43
C SER A 149 8.66 -22.83 -6.21
N THR A 150 7.90 -21.72 -6.13
CA THR A 150 7.08 -21.38 -4.95
C THR A 150 5.66 -20.99 -5.35
N PRO A 151 4.78 -21.96 -5.63
CA PRO A 151 3.37 -21.69 -5.96
C PRO A 151 2.62 -21.08 -4.75
N ASN A 152 1.74 -20.11 -5.03
CA ASN A 152 0.92 -19.38 -4.04
C ASN A 152 1.73 -18.80 -2.86
N ALA A 153 2.95 -18.34 -3.13
CA ALA A 153 3.89 -17.95 -2.08
C ALA A 153 3.41 -16.74 -1.26
N LEU A 154 2.85 -15.73 -1.93
CA LEU A 154 2.38 -14.50 -1.28
C LEU A 154 0.95 -14.19 -1.73
N ILE A 155 0.05 -14.04 -0.76
CA ILE A 155 -1.32 -13.55 -0.99
C ILE A 155 -1.40 -12.14 -0.43
N SER A 156 -1.71 -11.16 -1.27
CA SER A 156 -1.89 -9.77 -0.87
C SER A 156 -3.33 -9.32 -1.13
N GLU A 157 -3.91 -8.59 -0.20
CA GLU A 157 -5.23 -7.99 -0.31
C GLU A 157 -5.12 -6.48 -0.15
N VAL A 158 -5.81 -5.73 -1.00
CA VAL A 158 -5.86 -4.26 -0.93
C VAL A 158 -7.30 -3.81 -0.78
N LYS A 159 -7.53 -2.94 0.19
CA LYS A 159 -8.82 -2.27 0.41
C LYS A 159 -8.73 -0.85 -0.12
N ALA A 160 -9.29 -0.63 -1.30
CA ALA A 160 -9.36 0.70 -1.89
C ALA A 160 -10.71 1.35 -1.54
N ILE A 161 -10.69 2.64 -1.22
CA ILE A 161 -11.89 3.40 -0.83
C ILE A 161 -12.09 4.51 -1.85
N LEU A 162 -13.26 4.56 -2.43
CA LEU A 162 -13.66 5.58 -3.38
C LEU A 162 -14.77 6.43 -2.77
N PRO A 163 -14.53 7.70 -2.43
CA PRO A 163 -15.57 8.61 -1.99
C PRO A 163 -16.56 8.89 -3.13
N LEU A 164 -17.85 8.81 -2.86
CA LEU A 164 -18.88 9.18 -3.83
C LEU A 164 -19.36 10.62 -3.55
N LYS A 165 -19.55 11.40 -4.61
CA LYS A 165 -20.16 12.72 -4.55
C LYS A 165 -21.68 12.56 -4.35
N SER A 166 -22.12 12.07 -3.21
CA SER A 166 -23.54 12.00 -2.90
C SER A 166 -23.98 13.26 -2.16
N GLY A 167 -25.08 13.88 -2.62
CA GLY A 167 -25.61 15.08 -2.00
C GLY A 167 -26.26 14.86 -0.62
N LYS A 168 -26.32 13.63 -0.12
CA LYS A 168 -26.88 13.31 1.20
C LYS A 168 -25.78 13.28 2.26
N LYS A 169 -25.87 14.15 3.27
CA LYS A 169 -25.02 14.02 4.46
C LYS A 169 -25.37 12.72 5.18
N LEU A 170 -24.34 11.95 5.58
CA LEU A 170 -24.53 10.81 6.47
C LEU A 170 -25.23 11.28 7.75
N SER A 171 -26.48 10.89 7.95
CA SER A 171 -27.21 11.04 9.21
C SER A 171 -26.83 9.86 10.11
N GLY A 172 -25.86 10.05 11.00
CA GLY A 172 -25.46 9.03 11.97
C GLY A 172 -24.18 9.44 12.72
N PRO A 173 -23.94 8.86 13.89
CA PRO A 173 -22.70 9.15 14.63
C PRO A 173 -21.48 8.75 13.80
N LYS A 174 -20.53 9.66 13.63
CA LYS A 174 -19.25 9.35 12.99
C LYS A 174 -18.58 8.23 13.78
N LYS A 175 -18.30 7.09 13.15
CA LYS A 175 -17.51 6.03 13.78
C LYS A 175 -16.19 6.62 14.26
N GLU A 176 -15.90 6.42 15.55
CA GLU A 176 -14.65 6.88 16.15
C GLU A 176 -13.46 6.22 15.43
N LYS A 177 -12.48 7.04 15.06
CA LYS A 177 -11.27 6.53 14.41
C LYS A 177 -10.40 5.84 15.44
N PRO A 178 -9.76 4.71 15.10
CA PRO A 178 -8.88 3.97 15.99
C PRO A 178 -7.88 4.85 16.74
N ARG A 179 -7.68 4.50 18.00
CA ARG A 179 -6.64 5.04 18.89
C ARG A 179 -5.67 3.93 19.24
N ILE A 180 -4.46 4.29 19.66
CA ILE A 180 -3.46 3.36 20.17
C ILE A 180 -3.96 2.84 21.52
N HIS A 181 -3.86 1.55 21.76
CA HIS A 181 -4.25 0.96 23.04
C HIS A 181 -3.45 1.59 24.20
N GLU A 182 -4.07 1.88 25.32
CA GLU A 182 -3.43 2.57 26.46
C GLU A 182 -2.24 1.80 27.04
N ASN A 183 -2.33 0.46 27.05
CA ASN A 183 -1.26 -0.41 27.51
C ASN A 183 -0.30 -0.84 26.36
N ALA A 184 -0.35 -0.18 25.20
CA ALA A 184 0.60 -0.47 24.13
C ALA A 184 1.98 0.06 24.49
N HIS A 185 3.01 -0.72 24.17
CA HIS A 185 4.40 -0.31 24.36
C HIS A 185 5.07 -0.02 23.02
N GLU A 186 5.98 0.95 23.05
CA GLU A 186 6.79 1.34 21.89
C GLU A 186 7.79 0.25 21.56
N ILE A 187 7.88 -0.09 20.26
CA ILE A 187 8.88 -1.04 19.74
C ILE A 187 9.85 -0.41 18.75
N GLY A 188 9.66 0.84 18.37
CA GLY A 188 10.58 1.55 17.49
C GLY A 188 10.06 2.91 17.06
N GLN A 189 10.97 3.75 16.62
CA GLN A 189 10.70 5.12 16.17
C GLN A 189 10.85 5.25 14.66
N LEU A 190 10.05 6.11 14.07
CA LEU A 190 10.09 6.48 12.66
C LEU A 190 10.33 7.99 12.55
N ASN A 191 11.54 8.36 12.15
CA ASN A 191 11.88 9.73 11.78
C ASN A 191 11.64 9.91 10.27
N LEU A 192 10.48 10.49 9.93
CA LEU A 192 10.01 10.62 8.56
C LEU A 192 10.44 11.96 7.97
N LYS A 193 11.12 11.92 6.83
CA LYS A 193 11.65 13.10 6.14
C LYS A 193 10.67 13.60 5.07
N ALA A 194 10.75 14.88 4.75
CA ALA A 194 9.97 15.48 3.67
C ALA A 194 10.18 14.79 2.30
N THR A 195 11.37 14.21 2.09
CA THR A 195 11.76 13.51 0.86
C THR A 195 11.27 12.06 0.78
N ASP A 196 10.76 11.48 1.88
CA ASP A 196 10.39 10.05 1.93
C ASP A 196 9.28 9.69 0.95
N GLY A 197 8.36 10.62 0.69
CA GLY A 197 7.32 10.41 -0.32
C GLY A 197 7.91 10.23 -1.72
N LEU A 198 8.80 11.14 -2.17
CA LEU A 198 9.44 11.04 -3.48
C LEU A 198 10.37 9.81 -3.57
N ASN A 199 11.11 9.53 -2.52
CA ASN A 199 12.01 8.37 -2.51
C ASN A 199 11.24 7.05 -2.61
N PHE A 200 10.12 6.92 -1.90
CA PHE A 200 9.25 5.74 -2.03
C PHE A 200 8.64 5.64 -3.43
N ALA A 201 8.22 6.77 -4.04
CA ALA A 201 7.71 6.81 -5.40
C ALA A 201 8.74 6.31 -6.43
N LYS A 202 10.02 6.72 -6.31
CA LYS A 202 11.11 6.22 -7.17
C LYS A 202 11.27 4.70 -7.09
N LEU A 203 11.08 4.11 -5.91
CA LEU A 203 11.27 2.68 -5.64
C LEU A 203 10.06 1.83 -6.04
N THR A 204 8.86 2.38 -6.03
CA THR A 204 7.61 1.62 -6.23
C THR A 204 6.82 2.05 -7.46
N GLY A 205 7.10 3.22 -8.02
CA GLY A 205 6.37 3.78 -9.14
C GLY A 205 5.09 4.53 -8.74
N ASP A 206 4.74 4.60 -7.47
CA ASP A 206 3.57 5.37 -7.00
C ASP A 206 3.90 6.87 -6.93
N PHE A 207 3.87 7.51 -8.11
CA PHE A 207 4.13 8.94 -8.27
C PHE A 207 2.87 9.81 -8.06
N ASN A 208 1.89 9.37 -7.27
CA ASN A 208 0.77 10.25 -6.94
C ASN A 208 1.31 11.56 -6.30
N PRO A 209 1.03 12.74 -6.91
CA PRO A 209 1.65 14.01 -6.50
C PRO A 209 1.39 14.41 -5.04
N VAL A 210 0.35 13.88 -4.42
CA VAL A 210 0.00 14.14 -3.01
C VAL A 210 1.12 13.76 -2.03
N HIS A 211 1.99 12.84 -2.43
CA HIS A 211 3.07 12.33 -1.60
C HIS A 211 4.37 13.14 -1.69
N TRP A 212 4.54 13.98 -2.72
CA TRP A 212 5.81 14.67 -2.95
C TRP A 212 5.70 16.10 -3.47
N ILE A 213 4.51 16.54 -3.95
CA ILE A 213 4.28 17.93 -4.36
C ILE A 213 3.42 18.65 -3.31
N LYS A 214 4.05 19.48 -2.49
CA LYS A 214 3.37 20.17 -1.38
C LYS A 214 2.19 21.04 -1.81
N ILE A 215 2.30 21.74 -2.94
CA ILE A 215 1.20 22.56 -3.49
C ILE A 215 0.02 21.67 -3.87
N TYR A 216 0.28 20.55 -4.54
CA TYR A 216 -0.76 19.58 -4.90
C TYR A 216 -1.44 18.98 -3.68
N ALA A 217 -0.67 18.59 -2.68
CA ALA A 217 -1.20 18.06 -1.42
C ALA A 217 -2.13 19.06 -0.72
N ARG A 218 -1.77 20.35 -0.72
CA ARG A 218 -2.62 21.44 -0.16
C ARG A 218 -3.91 21.61 -0.95
N LEU A 219 -3.87 21.58 -2.26
CA LEU A 219 -5.07 21.63 -3.11
C LEU A 219 -5.97 20.40 -2.92
N SER A 220 -5.38 19.26 -2.52
CA SER A 220 -6.08 18.03 -2.16
C SER A 220 -6.59 18.02 -0.70
N GLY A 221 -6.47 19.12 0.04
CA GLY A 221 -7.01 19.28 1.40
C GLY A 221 -6.07 18.85 2.53
N PHE A 222 -4.78 18.57 2.24
CA PHE A 222 -3.78 18.25 3.26
C PHE A 222 -2.92 19.47 3.62
N GLN A 223 -2.39 19.52 4.83
CA GLN A 223 -1.50 20.62 5.26
C GLN A 223 -0.09 20.52 4.65
N SER A 224 0.36 19.32 4.35
CA SER A 224 1.65 19.01 3.74
C SER A 224 1.53 17.74 2.90
N THR A 225 2.62 17.31 2.26
CA THR A 225 2.69 15.97 1.64
C THR A 225 2.45 14.89 2.69
N ILE A 226 1.92 13.77 2.26
CA ILE A 226 1.59 12.63 3.13
C ILE A 226 2.44 11.41 2.76
N LEU A 227 2.79 10.59 3.76
CA LEU A 227 3.49 9.34 3.51
C LEU A 227 2.54 8.34 2.82
N HIS A 228 3.05 7.55 1.87
CA HIS A 228 2.29 6.45 1.28
C HIS A 228 1.87 5.44 2.36
N GLY A 229 0.64 4.95 2.27
CA GLY A 229 0.16 3.90 3.17
C GLY A 229 1.04 2.64 3.13
N PHE A 230 1.43 2.22 1.92
CA PHE A 230 2.34 1.08 1.75
C PHE A 230 3.74 1.32 2.34
N SER A 231 4.25 2.56 2.33
CA SER A 231 5.50 2.90 3.02
C SER A 231 5.35 2.76 4.54
N SER A 232 4.21 3.19 5.10
CA SER A 232 3.92 3.00 6.53
C SER A 232 3.85 1.52 6.89
N MET A 233 3.18 0.69 6.08
CA MET A 233 3.08 -0.75 6.25
C MET A 233 4.46 -1.43 6.21
N ALA A 234 5.30 -1.07 5.24
CA ALA A 234 6.64 -1.62 5.10
C ALA A 234 7.54 -1.28 6.30
N ARG A 235 7.52 -0.02 6.75
CA ARG A 235 8.31 0.43 7.92
C ARG A 235 7.86 -0.27 9.20
N VAL A 236 6.55 -0.49 9.37
CA VAL A 236 6.01 -1.29 10.49
C VAL A 236 6.51 -2.73 10.43
N ALA A 237 6.50 -3.36 9.24
CA ALA A 237 6.99 -4.71 9.06
C ALA A 237 8.48 -4.83 9.43
N GLU A 238 9.31 -3.88 8.99
CA GLU A 238 10.75 -3.90 9.28
C GLU A 238 11.05 -3.68 10.76
N ILE A 239 10.32 -2.80 11.45
CA ILE A 239 10.45 -2.63 12.90
C ILE A 239 10.05 -3.91 13.65
N LEU A 240 8.97 -4.57 13.23
CA LEU A 240 8.56 -5.88 13.81
C LEU A 240 9.65 -6.93 13.60
N ILE A 241 10.14 -7.08 12.38
CA ILE A 241 11.18 -8.07 12.03
C ILE A 241 12.43 -7.83 12.86
N LYS A 242 12.88 -6.58 12.94
CA LYS A 242 14.11 -6.21 13.66
C LYS A 242 13.95 -6.36 15.18
N ASN A 243 12.90 -5.78 15.76
CA ASN A 243 12.83 -5.55 17.21
C ASN A 243 11.98 -6.60 17.96
N ARG A 244 11.17 -7.38 17.23
CA ARG A 244 10.31 -8.41 17.83
C ARG A 244 10.64 -9.82 17.38
N LEU A 245 11.14 -9.99 16.16
CA LEU A 245 11.42 -11.29 15.55
C LEU A 245 12.92 -11.55 15.36
N SER A 246 13.80 -10.67 15.87
CA SER A 246 15.26 -10.80 15.80
C SER A 246 15.78 -11.10 14.38
N GLY A 247 15.17 -10.50 13.37
CA GLY A 247 15.49 -10.71 11.96
C GLY A 247 14.96 -12.00 11.33
N ASN A 248 14.22 -12.83 12.09
CA ASN A 248 13.71 -14.11 11.60
C ASN A 248 12.44 -13.92 10.76
N LEU A 249 12.60 -13.88 9.43
CA LEU A 249 11.49 -13.73 8.49
C LEU A 249 10.51 -14.91 8.49
N ASN A 250 10.93 -16.13 8.87
CA ASN A 250 10.05 -17.30 8.91
C ASN A 250 9.02 -17.22 10.05
N SER A 251 9.28 -16.38 11.04
CA SER A 251 8.35 -16.13 12.14
C SER A 251 7.32 -15.04 11.82
N PHE A 252 7.37 -14.42 10.63
CA PHE A 252 6.47 -13.38 10.21
C PHE A 252 5.55 -13.86 9.10
N GLN A 253 4.34 -14.27 9.48
CA GLN A 253 3.41 -14.93 8.56
C GLN A 253 2.42 -13.97 7.90
N SER A 254 1.97 -12.95 8.61
CA SER A 254 1.01 -12.01 8.04
C SER A 254 1.05 -10.63 8.70
N LEU A 255 0.63 -9.61 7.93
CA LEU A 255 0.36 -8.27 8.43
C LEU A 255 -0.91 -7.74 7.74
N ASP A 256 -1.92 -7.38 8.54
CA ASP A 256 -3.16 -6.73 8.10
C ASP A 256 -3.21 -5.32 8.69
N VAL A 257 -3.25 -4.29 7.86
CA VAL A 257 -3.24 -2.90 8.32
C VAL A 257 -4.35 -2.07 7.67
N ARG A 258 -4.83 -1.09 8.42
CA ARG A 258 -5.72 -0.03 7.96
C ARG A 258 -5.01 1.31 8.05
N PHE A 259 -5.11 2.11 7.00
CA PHE A 259 -4.61 3.48 6.98
C PHE A 259 -5.72 4.40 7.50
N VAL A 260 -5.55 4.85 8.74
CA VAL A 260 -6.63 5.48 9.52
C VAL A 260 -6.67 6.99 9.33
N ARG A 261 -5.47 7.59 9.31
CA ARG A 261 -5.28 9.03 9.15
C ARG A 261 -4.10 9.31 8.22
N PRO A 262 -4.13 10.41 7.46
CA PRO A 262 -2.95 10.84 6.69
C PRO A 262 -1.78 11.09 7.63
N LEU A 263 -0.62 10.52 7.32
CA LEU A 263 0.63 10.77 8.03
C LEU A 263 1.41 11.84 7.28
N LEU A 264 1.37 13.06 7.80
CA LEU A 264 2.02 14.22 7.18
C LEU A 264 3.54 14.10 7.22
N LEU A 265 4.22 14.66 6.22
CA LEU A 265 5.67 14.73 6.13
C LEU A 265 6.18 16.18 6.26
N PRO A 266 7.30 16.43 6.98
CA PRO A 266 8.02 15.48 7.85
C PRO A 266 7.26 15.19 9.15
N ASN A 267 7.61 14.11 9.86
CA ASN A 267 7.02 13.76 11.14
C ASN A 267 7.91 12.78 11.92
N ASP A 268 7.80 12.82 13.24
CA ASP A 268 8.39 11.84 14.15
C ASP A 268 7.25 11.11 14.85
N VAL A 269 7.17 9.79 14.62
CA VAL A 269 6.16 8.92 15.18
C VAL A 269 6.78 7.61 15.63
N SER A 270 6.05 6.87 16.46
CA SER A 270 6.51 5.58 16.95
C SER A 270 5.57 4.45 16.53
N VAL A 271 6.11 3.24 16.53
CA VAL A 271 5.37 2.00 16.34
C VAL A 271 5.11 1.39 17.71
N PHE A 272 3.84 1.12 17.98
CA PHE A 272 3.37 0.56 19.24
C PHE A 272 2.73 -0.81 19.02
N ILE A 273 2.90 -1.72 19.98
CA ILE A 273 2.22 -3.01 19.98
C ILE A 273 1.54 -3.29 21.33
N TYR A 274 0.44 -4.01 21.25
CA TYR A 274 -0.18 -4.68 22.38
C TYR A 274 -0.70 -6.05 21.93
N GLN A 275 -0.18 -7.10 22.50
CA GLN A 275 -0.41 -8.49 22.02
C GLN A 275 0.02 -8.66 20.54
N LYS A 276 -0.95 -8.89 19.64
CA LYS A 276 -0.74 -9.01 18.19
C LYS A 276 -1.23 -7.77 17.41
N ASP A 277 -1.74 -6.77 18.10
CA ASP A 277 -2.18 -5.51 17.49
C ASP A 277 -1.03 -4.52 17.41
N ILE A 278 -1.03 -3.70 16.35
CA ILE A 278 0.05 -2.76 16.03
C ILE A 278 -0.50 -1.41 15.57
N TRP A 279 0.21 -0.33 15.92
CA TRP A 279 -0.17 1.03 15.55
C TRP A 279 1.05 1.89 15.21
N ILE A 280 0.82 2.92 14.39
CA ILE A 280 1.70 4.08 14.27
C ILE A 280 1.01 5.28 14.91
N GLY A 281 1.73 6.03 15.75
CA GLY A 281 1.26 7.28 16.33
C GLY A 281 2.29 7.90 17.26
N HIS A 282 1.84 8.83 18.13
CA HIS A 282 2.76 9.57 19.00
C HIS A 282 2.84 9.00 20.42
N SER A 283 1.75 8.43 20.94
CA SER A 283 1.70 7.92 22.32
C SER A 283 0.56 6.93 22.53
N PRO A 284 0.65 6.03 23.51
CA PRO A 284 -0.47 5.22 23.96
C PRO A 284 -1.69 6.09 24.29
N GLY A 285 -2.91 5.58 24.02
CA GLY A 285 -4.15 6.34 24.14
C GLY A 285 -4.34 7.41 23.07
N GLY A 286 -3.30 7.75 22.30
CA GLY A 286 -3.32 8.76 21.25
C GLY A 286 -3.98 8.33 19.95
N ALA A 287 -4.05 9.26 18.99
CA ALA A 287 -4.59 8.99 17.66
C ALA A 287 -3.67 8.05 16.87
N ALA A 288 -4.23 7.01 16.24
CA ALA A 288 -3.48 6.15 15.35
C ALA A 288 -3.50 6.66 13.90
N TYR A 289 -2.37 6.67 13.22
CA TYR A 289 -2.26 6.88 11.77
C TYR A 289 -2.47 5.58 11.00
N LEU A 290 -1.90 4.51 11.52
CA LEU A 290 -2.08 3.14 11.05
C LEU A 290 -2.53 2.28 12.23
N SER A 291 -3.42 1.33 12.00
CA SER A 291 -3.76 0.28 12.97
C SER A 291 -3.82 -1.06 12.26
N GLY A 292 -3.35 -2.12 12.89
CA GLY A 292 -3.29 -3.43 12.26
C GLY A 292 -3.06 -4.56 13.25
N ARG A 293 -2.86 -5.75 12.67
CA ARG A 293 -2.56 -6.99 13.39
C ARG A 293 -1.53 -7.80 12.62
N PHE A 294 -0.66 -8.49 13.34
CA PHE A 294 0.37 -9.36 12.76
C PHE A 294 0.32 -10.78 13.36
N THR A 295 0.83 -11.77 12.61
CA THR A 295 1.00 -13.15 13.07
C THR A 295 2.32 -13.72 12.61
#